data_a9142fd9ef026deece6067b38fd1fe76
#
_entry.id   a9142fd9ef026deece6067b38fd1fe76
#
_cell.length_a   1.000
_cell.length_b   1.000
_cell.length_c   1.000
_cell.angle_alpha   90.00
_cell.angle_beta   90.00
_cell.angle_gamma   90.00
#
_symmetry.space_group_name_H-M   'P 1'
#
loop_
_entity.id
_entity.type
_entity.pdbx_description
1 polymer ?
#
loop_
_entity_poly.entity_id
_entity_poly.type
_entity_poly.pdbx_seq_one_letter_code
_entity_poly.pdbx_strand_id
1 'polypeptide(L)'
;EVPQSTNYREDFKKWKNDRLMSHYSDIRYWCELILGNEIPFAVKGINQAKSILFPMEKLFEKYVEIQLSKQLVKGAKLETQKSSKYLAQYNSKDIFNLIPDLAIQYYCEQSKSKKYLILDTKWKLINSNNIEEKFGIKQSDMYQMFAYNHMYQGHTSDIVLIYPKHKNFQIALKPFEFKLHDLLKTGLQPKIWVIPFDLERSELILDNLMIAGLHS
;
A
#
# COMPACT_ATOMS: atom_id res chain seq x y z
N GLU A 1 19.41 -24.39 -19.11
CA GLU A 1 18.84 -24.40 -17.76
C GLU A 1 19.95 -24.58 -16.73
N VAL A 2 19.93 -23.79 -15.68
CA VAL A 2 20.84 -23.94 -14.55
C VAL A 2 20.24 -24.99 -13.60
N PRO A 3 20.94 -26.08 -13.27
CA PRO A 3 20.39 -27.10 -12.39
C PRO A 3 20.20 -26.55 -10.98
N GLN A 4 19.16 -27.01 -10.31
CA GLN A 4 18.89 -26.63 -8.94
C GLN A 4 19.99 -27.15 -8.00
N SER A 5 20.54 -26.27 -7.15
CA SER A 5 21.52 -26.67 -6.17
C SER A 5 20.94 -27.59 -5.09
N THR A 6 21.63 -28.64 -4.77
CA THR A 6 21.30 -29.57 -3.66
C THR A 6 22.08 -29.24 -2.38
N ASN A 7 23.16 -28.46 -2.48
CA ASN A 7 23.98 -28.08 -1.33
C ASN A 7 24.56 -26.67 -1.49
N TYR A 8 23.74 -25.65 -1.13
CA TYR A 8 24.13 -24.26 -1.23
C TYR A 8 25.42 -23.89 -0.47
N ARG A 9 25.72 -24.57 0.66
CA ARG A 9 26.94 -24.29 1.45
C ARG A 9 28.22 -24.62 0.68
N GLU A 10 28.23 -25.70 -0.06
CA GLU A 10 29.34 -26.05 -0.93
C GLU A 10 29.44 -25.11 -2.14
N ASP A 11 28.34 -24.67 -2.68
CA ASP A 11 28.34 -23.71 -3.78
C ASP A 11 28.88 -22.35 -3.35
N PHE A 12 28.57 -21.88 -2.14
CA PHE A 12 29.15 -20.64 -1.60
C PHE A 12 30.65 -20.74 -1.35
N LYS A 13 31.18 -21.89 -0.98
CA LYS A 13 32.64 -22.11 -0.88
C LYS A 13 33.36 -21.99 -2.24
N LYS A 14 32.68 -22.38 -3.32
CA LYS A 14 33.20 -22.29 -4.69
C LYS A 14 33.06 -20.89 -5.30
N TRP A 15 32.30 -20.02 -4.67
CA TRP A 15 32.04 -18.66 -5.15
C TRP A 15 33.34 -17.84 -5.09
N LYS A 16 33.89 -17.49 -6.22
CA LYS A 16 35.11 -16.68 -6.32
C LYS A 16 34.75 -15.20 -6.33
N ASN A 17 35.46 -14.41 -5.51
CA ASN A 17 35.38 -12.95 -5.58
C ASN A 17 36.37 -12.45 -6.63
N ASP A 18 36.07 -12.64 -7.90
CA ASP A 18 36.83 -12.09 -9.00
C ASP A 18 36.15 -10.81 -9.56
N ARG A 19 36.85 -10.15 -10.48
CA ARG A 19 36.40 -8.89 -11.07
C ARG A 19 35.08 -9.05 -11.85
N LEU A 20 34.81 -10.21 -12.41
CA LEU A 20 33.57 -10.50 -13.16
C LEU A 20 32.40 -10.72 -12.21
N MET A 21 32.64 -11.21 -11.00
CA MET A 21 31.63 -11.49 -9.99
C MET A 21 31.43 -10.35 -9.00
N SER A 22 32.13 -9.22 -9.15
CA SER A 22 32.05 -8.08 -8.23
C SER A 22 30.63 -7.49 -8.12
N HIS A 23 29.85 -7.51 -9.20
CA HIS A 23 28.47 -7.08 -9.22
C HIS A 23 27.51 -7.97 -8.41
N TYR A 24 27.95 -9.19 -8.08
CA TYR A 24 27.17 -10.16 -7.31
C TYR A 24 27.58 -10.24 -5.83
N SER A 25 28.54 -9.43 -5.39
CA SER A 25 29.04 -9.44 -4.00
C SER A 25 27.92 -9.20 -2.98
N ASP A 26 27.04 -8.23 -3.25
CA ASP A 26 25.92 -7.92 -2.38
C ASP A 26 24.85 -9.02 -2.39
N ILE A 27 24.62 -9.61 -3.56
CA ILE A 27 23.66 -10.71 -3.74
C ILE A 27 24.10 -11.94 -2.97
N ARG A 28 25.40 -12.24 -2.95
CA ARG A 28 25.93 -13.38 -2.21
C ARG A 28 25.52 -13.35 -0.73
N TYR A 29 25.70 -12.21 -0.08
CA TYR A 29 25.32 -12.04 1.33
C TYR A 29 23.82 -12.34 1.56
N TRP A 30 22.96 -11.86 0.69
CA TRP A 30 21.53 -12.11 0.76
C TRP A 30 21.18 -13.57 0.54
N CYS A 31 21.84 -14.22 -0.41
CA CYS A 31 21.64 -15.65 -0.66
C CYS A 31 22.08 -16.49 0.55
N GLU A 32 23.22 -16.20 1.17
CA GLU A 32 23.70 -16.90 2.37
C GLU A 32 22.69 -16.75 3.53
N LEU A 33 22.14 -15.54 3.72
CA LEU A 33 21.16 -15.27 4.77
C LEU A 33 19.84 -16.03 4.55
N ILE A 34 19.30 -15.97 3.32
CA ILE A 34 18.01 -16.57 2.97
C ILE A 34 18.10 -18.10 2.98
N LEU A 35 19.11 -18.64 2.34
CA LEU A 35 19.28 -20.11 2.23
C LEU A 35 19.76 -20.74 3.53
N GLY A 36 20.45 -19.97 4.39
CA GLY A 36 20.86 -20.42 5.71
C GLY A 36 19.76 -20.46 6.74
N ASN A 37 18.57 -19.91 6.46
CA ASN A 37 17.52 -19.66 7.45
C ASN A 37 18.05 -18.89 8.68
N GLU A 38 19.12 -18.13 8.50
CA GLU A 38 19.70 -17.33 9.56
C GLU A 38 18.92 -16.01 9.66
N ILE A 39 18.02 -15.94 10.61
CA ILE A 39 17.36 -14.68 10.95
C ILE A 39 18.45 -13.78 11.55
N PRO A 40 18.61 -12.53 11.07
CA PRO A 40 19.58 -11.58 11.64
C PRO A 40 19.07 -11.05 12.99
N PHE A 41 18.98 -11.93 14.00
CA PHE A 41 18.83 -11.48 15.36
C PHE A 41 20.16 -10.91 15.84
N ALA A 42 20.12 -9.73 16.41
CA ALA A 42 21.26 -9.16 17.14
C ALA A 42 21.60 -10.06 18.33
N VAL A 43 22.42 -11.07 18.09
CA VAL A 43 22.98 -11.89 19.18
C VAL A 43 24.12 -11.08 19.77
N LYS A 44 24.01 -10.79 21.06
CA LYS A 44 25.06 -10.17 21.87
C LYS A 44 26.28 -11.13 21.85
N GLY A 45 27.27 -10.86 21.01
CA GLY A 45 28.46 -11.69 20.85
C GLY A 45 29.41 -11.13 19.80
N ILE A 46 30.61 -11.69 19.68
CA ILE A 46 31.74 -11.23 18.85
C ILE A 46 31.45 -11.23 17.33
N ASN A 47 30.31 -11.74 16.90
CA ASN A 47 29.89 -11.75 15.51
C ASN A 47 29.18 -10.45 15.15
N GLN A 48 29.75 -9.70 14.21
CA GLN A 48 29.11 -8.53 13.61
C GLN A 48 27.90 -8.99 12.79
N ALA A 49 26.74 -9.11 13.43
CA ALA A 49 25.48 -9.31 12.72
C ALA A 49 25.12 -7.99 12.02
N LYS A 50 25.05 -7.98 10.69
CA LYS A 50 24.52 -6.84 9.94
C LYS A 50 23.01 -6.78 10.19
N SER A 51 22.57 -5.74 10.90
CA SER A 51 21.15 -5.46 11.07
C SER A 51 20.63 -4.79 9.80
N ILE A 52 19.55 -5.33 9.25
CA ILE A 52 18.88 -4.76 8.08
C ILE A 52 17.56 -4.18 8.53
N LEU A 53 17.42 -2.86 8.36
CA LEU A 53 16.17 -2.16 8.64
C LEU A 53 15.39 -1.95 7.34
N PHE A 54 14.24 -2.58 7.23
CA PHE A 54 13.32 -2.35 6.12
C PHE A 54 12.32 -1.25 6.49
N PRO A 55 12.11 -0.24 5.63
CA PRO A 55 10.99 0.68 5.79
C PRO A 55 9.68 -0.06 5.47
N MET A 56 9.06 -0.62 6.51
CA MET A 56 7.89 -1.51 6.38
C MET A 56 6.70 -0.83 5.69
N GLU A 57 6.54 0.49 5.87
CA GLU A 57 5.52 1.26 5.16
C GLU A 57 5.69 1.14 3.64
N LYS A 58 6.91 1.34 3.15
CA LYS A 58 7.21 1.23 1.71
C LYS A 58 7.10 -0.19 1.18
N LEU A 59 7.51 -1.16 2.00
CA LEU A 59 7.39 -2.57 1.63
C LEU A 59 5.91 -2.98 1.54
N PHE A 60 5.10 -2.56 2.48
CA PHE A 60 3.67 -2.82 2.48
C PHE A 60 2.96 -2.14 1.31
N GLU A 61 3.25 -0.85 1.04
CA GLU A 61 2.75 -0.12 -0.12
C GLU A 61 3.04 -0.90 -1.42
N LYS A 62 4.30 -1.29 -1.63
CA LYS A 62 4.72 -2.00 -2.83
C LYS A 62 4.11 -3.41 -2.94
N TYR A 63 3.95 -4.09 -1.82
CA TYR A 63 3.31 -5.40 -1.80
C TYR A 63 1.83 -5.30 -2.16
N VAL A 64 1.10 -4.35 -1.55
CA VAL A 64 -0.31 -4.09 -1.88
C VAL A 64 -0.46 -3.71 -3.34
N GLU A 65 0.39 -2.84 -3.88
CA GLU A 65 0.41 -2.46 -5.30
C GLU A 65 0.44 -3.69 -6.22
N ILE A 66 1.42 -4.58 -5.99
CA ILE A 66 1.61 -5.77 -6.84
C ILE A 66 0.40 -6.71 -6.77
N GLN A 67 -0.14 -6.94 -5.59
CA GLN A 67 -1.26 -7.87 -5.43
C GLN A 67 -2.58 -7.26 -5.91
N LEU A 68 -2.80 -5.97 -5.61
CA LEU A 68 -4.01 -5.27 -6.03
C LEU A 68 -4.15 -5.19 -7.56
N SER A 69 -3.02 -5.09 -8.28
CA SER A 69 -3.02 -5.10 -9.75
C SER A 69 -3.68 -6.36 -10.35
N LYS A 70 -3.73 -7.46 -9.60
CA LYS A 70 -4.35 -8.74 -9.99
C LYS A 70 -5.86 -8.79 -9.69
N GLN A 71 -6.36 -7.88 -8.86
CA GLN A 71 -7.75 -7.85 -8.38
C GLN A 71 -8.59 -6.74 -9.04
N LEU A 72 -8.07 -6.11 -10.09
CA LEU A 72 -8.78 -5.06 -10.79
C LEU A 72 -9.88 -5.60 -11.69
N VAL A 73 -11.00 -4.87 -11.76
CA VAL A 73 -12.03 -5.15 -12.77
C VAL A 73 -11.48 -4.95 -14.20
N LYS A 74 -12.06 -5.66 -15.16
CA LYS A 74 -11.66 -5.54 -16.56
C LYS A 74 -11.77 -4.09 -17.04
N GLY A 75 -10.66 -3.55 -17.59
CA GLY A 75 -10.59 -2.19 -18.08
C GLY A 75 -10.14 -1.14 -17.05
N ALA A 76 -10.04 -1.50 -15.77
CA ALA A 76 -9.41 -0.64 -14.77
C ALA A 76 -7.89 -0.69 -14.89
N LYS A 77 -7.22 0.39 -14.49
CA LYS A 77 -5.76 0.51 -14.49
C LYS A 77 -5.29 1.03 -13.14
N LEU A 78 -4.27 0.38 -12.58
CA LEU A 78 -3.57 0.86 -11.40
C LEU A 78 -2.47 1.85 -11.81
N GLU A 79 -2.48 3.01 -11.18
CA GLU A 79 -1.43 4.03 -11.27
C GLU A 79 -0.82 4.21 -9.88
N THR A 80 0.49 4.29 -9.78
CA THR A 80 1.22 4.43 -8.51
C THR A 80 1.83 5.81 -8.41
N GLN A 81 1.90 6.34 -7.20
CA GLN A 81 2.54 7.64 -6.89
C GLN A 81 2.15 8.75 -7.89
N LYS A 82 0.88 8.83 -8.23
CA LYS A 82 0.35 9.79 -9.20
C LYS A 82 0.54 11.22 -8.70
N SER A 83 1.57 11.88 -9.19
CA SER A 83 1.88 13.27 -8.90
C SER A 83 1.30 14.18 -9.97
N SER A 84 0.07 14.66 -9.77
CA SER A 84 -0.56 15.59 -10.74
C SER A 84 -1.38 16.69 -10.10
N LYS A 85 -1.44 16.74 -8.78
CA LYS A 85 -2.23 17.71 -8.04
C LYS A 85 -1.41 18.36 -6.93
N TYR A 86 -1.68 19.63 -6.69
CA TYR A 86 -1.05 20.43 -5.66
C TYR A 86 -2.12 21.04 -4.77
N LEU A 87 -1.85 21.14 -3.47
CA LEU A 87 -2.81 21.66 -2.51
C LEU A 87 -2.97 23.18 -2.63
N ALA A 88 -1.91 23.89 -3.00
CA ALA A 88 -1.91 25.33 -3.06
C ALA A 88 -0.98 25.88 -4.16
N GLN A 89 -1.18 27.15 -4.48
CA GLN A 89 -0.33 27.91 -5.40
C GLN A 89 0.20 29.18 -4.69
N TYR A 90 1.48 29.48 -4.85
CA TYR A 90 2.11 30.68 -4.37
C TYR A 90 2.90 31.37 -5.49
N ASN A 91 2.60 32.62 -5.78
CA ASN A 91 3.22 33.38 -6.88
C ASN A 91 3.19 32.60 -8.20
N SER A 92 2.03 32.06 -8.58
CA SER A 92 1.82 31.22 -9.78
C SER A 92 2.65 29.94 -9.84
N LYS A 93 3.27 29.53 -8.73
CA LYS A 93 3.99 28.27 -8.62
C LYS A 93 3.21 27.31 -7.76
N ASP A 94 2.94 26.14 -8.29
CA ASP A 94 2.26 25.06 -7.57
C ASP A 94 3.16 24.52 -6.46
N ILE A 95 2.58 24.42 -5.24
CA ILE A 95 3.28 23.95 -4.03
C ILE A 95 2.41 22.95 -3.25
N PHE A 96 3.03 22.17 -2.36
CA PHE A 96 2.39 21.10 -1.60
C PHE A 96 1.79 20.02 -2.51
N ASN A 97 2.67 19.30 -3.18
CA ASN A 97 2.31 18.20 -4.06
C ASN A 97 1.57 17.09 -3.31
N LEU A 98 0.45 16.64 -3.85
CA LEU A 98 -0.35 15.54 -3.33
C LEU A 98 -0.01 14.27 -4.12
N ILE A 99 0.54 13.28 -3.45
CA ILE A 99 0.94 12.02 -4.05
C ILE A 99 0.28 10.87 -3.29
N PRO A 100 -0.89 10.38 -3.76
CA PRO A 100 -1.48 9.17 -3.19
C PRO A 100 -0.61 7.95 -3.55
N ASP A 101 -0.58 6.96 -2.66
CA ASP A 101 0.16 5.72 -2.89
C ASP A 101 -0.32 5.04 -4.16
N LEU A 102 -1.62 4.86 -4.30
CA LEU A 102 -2.26 4.13 -5.38
C LEU A 102 -3.48 4.89 -5.91
N ALA A 103 -3.71 4.80 -7.21
CA ALA A 103 -4.92 5.31 -7.85
C ALA A 103 -5.41 4.29 -8.89
N ILE A 104 -6.67 3.88 -8.80
CA ILE A 104 -7.30 3.01 -9.78
C ILE A 104 -8.14 3.87 -10.72
N GLN A 105 -7.75 3.94 -11.98
CA GLN A 105 -8.56 4.55 -13.03
C GLN A 105 -9.57 3.53 -13.54
N TYR A 106 -10.84 3.87 -13.52
CA TYR A 106 -11.92 3.04 -14.05
C TYR A 106 -12.91 3.86 -14.86
N TYR A 107 -13.68 3.21 -15.73
CA TYR A 107 -14.76 3.85 -16.47
C TYR A 107 -16.06 3.76 -15.69
N CYS A 108 -16.69 4.91 -15.46
CA CYS A 108 -17.98 4.99 -14.79
C CYS A 108 -19.09 5.10 -15.84
N GLU A 109 -19.92 4.05 -15.98
CA GLU A 109 -21.03 4.00 -16.96
C GLU A 109 -22.07 5.10 -16.71
N GLN A 110 -22.35 5.43 -15.45
CA GLN A 110 -23.36 6.42 -15.08
C GLN A 110 -22.97 7.83 -15.55
N SER A 111 -21.71 8.22 -15.37
CA SER A 111 -21.20 9.53 -15.79
C SER A 111 -20.57 9.53 -17.17
N LYS A 112 -20.47 8.38 -17.83
CA LYS A 112 -19.79 8.17 -19.13
C LYS A 112 -18.38 8.78 -19.15
N SER A 113 -17.67 8.67 -18.04
CA SER A 113 -16.37 9.31 -17.87
C SER A 113 -15.39 8.43 -17.09
N LYS A 114 -14.10 8.70 -17.25
CA LYS A 114 -13.06 8.09 -16.42
C LYS A 114 -13.08 8.70 -15.04
N LYS A 115 -13.09 7.85 -14.03
CA LYS A 115 -12.98 8.24 -12.62
C LYS A 115 -11.77 7.59 -11.97
N TYR A 116 -11.42 8.08 -10.81
CA TYR A 116 -10.34 7.52 -9.99
C TYR A 116 -10.88 7.07 -8.64
N LEU A 117 -10.43 5.90 -8.20
CA LEU A 117 -10.49 5.49 -6.80
C LEU A 117 -9.10 5.72 -6.24
N ILE A 118 -8.98 6.55 -5.23
CA ILE A 118 -7.70 6.80 -4.55
C ILE A 118 -7.59 5.86 -3.36
N LEU A 119 -6.41 5.25 -3.22
CA LEU A 119 -6.12 4.34 -2.11
C LEU A 119 -4.81 4.77 -1.47
N ASP A 120 -4.76 4.65 -0.16
CA ASP A 120 -3.57 4.96 0.61
C ASP A 120 -3.31 3.82 1.62
N THR A 121 -2.07 3.41 1.74
CA THR A 121 -1.67 2.28 2.57
C THR A 121 -1.03 2.76 3.87
N LYS A 122 -1.36 2.11 4.96
CA LYS A 122 -0.82 2.46 6.28
C LYS A 122 -0.33 1.22 7.00
N TRP A 123 0.98 1.14 7.24
CA TRP A 123 1.58 0.07 8.06
C TRP A 123 1.39 0.35 9.55
N LYS A 124 0.17 0.14 10.03
CA LYS A 124 -0.23 0.34 11.44
C LYS A 124 -1.25 -0.71 11.83
N LEU A 125 -1.29 -1.03 13.12
CA LEU A 125 -2.34 -1.87 13.69
C LEU A 125 -3.47 -0.96 14.16
N ILE A 126 -4.70 -1.27 13.70
CA ILE A 126 -5.92 -0.60 14.14
C ILE A 126 -6.84 -1.59 14.85
N ASN A 127 -7.75 -1.11 15.68
CA ASN A 127 -8.66 -1.96 16.46
C ASN A 127 -10.12 -1.64 16.13
N SER A 128 -10.77 -2.53 15.39
CA SER A 128 -12.18 -2.36 14.96
C SER A 128 -13.18 -2.24 16.10
N ASN A 129 -12.81 -2.61 17.32
CA ASN A 129 -13.69 -2.56 18.49
C ASN A 129 -13.49 -1.29 19.34
N ASN A 130 -12.52 -0.44 19.02
CA ASN A 130 -12.19 0.72 19.85
C ASN A 130 -12.56 2.05 19.14
N ILE A 131 -13.84 2.37 19.13
CA ILE A 131 -14.37 3.60 18.53
C ILE A 131 -13.92 4.86 19.31
N GLU A 132 -13.73 4.76 20.62
CA GLU A 132 -13.36 5.89 21.48
C GLU A 132 -11.98 6.46 21.09
N GLU A 133 -11.06 5.59 20.72
CA GLU A 133 -9.76 5.95 20.19
C GLU A 133 -9.74 6.04 18.65
N LYS A 134 -10.91 6.23 18.04
CA LYS A 134 -11.03 6.35 16.58
C LYS A 134 -10.43 5.13 15.84
N PHE A 135 -10.59 3.92 16.42
CA PHE A 135 -10.01 2.67 15.90
C PHE A 135 -8.46 2.66 15.82
N GLY A 136 -7.75 3.67 16.33
CA GLY A 136 -6.32 3.90 16.16
C GLY A 136 -5.95 4.65 14.86
N ILE A 137 -6.94 5.13 14.11
CA ILE A 137 -6.73 5.94 12.91
C ILE A 137 -6.32 7.35 13.31
N LYS A 138 -5.21 7.85 12.76
CA LYS A 138 -4.74 9.20 13.07
C LYS A 138 -5.59 10.25 12.34
N GLN A 139 -5.81 11.37 13.00
CA GLN A 139 -6.52 12.50 12.39
C GLN A 139 -5.80 13.06 11.15
N SER A 140 -4.47 13.00 11.12
CA SER A 140 -3.66 13.35 9.95
C SER A 140 -3.97 12.46 8.73
N ASP A 141 -4.25 11.17 8.95
CA ASP A 141 -4.60 10.25 7.88
C ASP A 141 -5.95 10.68 7.25
N MET A 142 -6.91 11.11 8.09
CA MET A 142 -8.21 11.60 7.62
C MET A 142 -8.11 12.95 6.87
N TYR A 143 -7.23 13.86 7.32
CA TYR A 143 -6.98 15.11 6.59
C TYR A 143 -6.34 14.84 5.22
N GLN A 144 -5.42 13.89 5.15
CA GLN A 144 -4.82 13.47 3.89
C GLN A 144 -5.88 12.92 2.92
N MET A 145 -6.77 12.05 3.41
CA MET A 145 -7.87 11.50 2.61
C MET A 145 -8.82 12.60 2.13
N PHE A 146 -9.12 13.57 2.98
CA PHE A 146 -9.94 14.72 2.59
C PHE A 146 -9.29 15.52 1.46
N ALA A 147 -8.00 15.83 1.59
CA ALA A 147 -7.25 16.55 0.55
C ALA A 147 -7.21 15.79 -0.78
N TYR A 148 -6.98 14.47 -0.73
CA TYR A 148 -7.01 13.64 -1.94
C TYR A 148 -8.40 13.62 -2.59
N ASN A 149 -9.45 13.41 -1.80
CA ASN A 149 -10.82 13.38 -2.32
C ASN A 149 -11.19 14.71 -2.99
N HIS A 150 -10.84 15.83 -2.34
CA HIS A 150 -11.10 17.16 -2.90
C HIS A 150 -10.37 17.39 -4.23
N MET A 151 -9.05 17.14 -4.25
CA MET A 151 -8.19 17.54 -5.37
C MET A 151 -8.22 16.59 -6.57
N TYR A 152 -8.42 15.30 -6.33
CA TYR A 152 -8.45 14.29 -7.41
C TYR A 152 -9.86 13.98 -7.91
N GLN A 153 -10.86 14.09 -7.06
CA GLN A 153 -12.19 13.55 -7.31
C GLN A 153 -13.30 14.61 -7.22
N GLY A 154 -13.00 15.81 -6.75
CA GLY A 154 -14.02 16.86 -6.54
C GLY A 154 -15.19 16.39 -5.68
N HIS A 155 -14.92 15.53 -4.66
CA HIS A 155 -15.90 14.92 -3.77
C HIS A 155 -16.95 14.02 -4.48
N THR A 156 -16.62 13.41 -5.60
CA THR A 156 -17.57 12.61 -6.38
C THR A 156 -17.36 11.09 -6.28
N SER A 157 -16.29 10.65 -5.67
CA SER A 157 -15.93 9.22 -5.57
C SER A 157 -15.44 8.86 -4.17
N ASP A 158 -15.58 7.60 -3.84
CA ASP A 158 -15.07 7.03 -2.60
C ASP A 158 -13.54 7.01 -2.56
N ILE A 159 -12.99 6.83 -1.37
CA ILE A 159 -11.55 6.72 -1.13
C ILE A 159 -11.29 5.57 -0.15
N VAL A 160 -10.12 4.96 -0.21
CA VAL A 160 -9.81 3.75 0.55
C VAL A 160 -8.55 3.93 1.38
N LEU A 161 -8.61 3.60 2.66
CA LEU A 161 -7.47 3.39 3.54
C LEU A 161 -7.25 1.89 3.73
N ILE A 162 -6.04 1.43 3.46
CA ILE A 162 -5.67 0.02 3.55
C ILE A 162 -4.73 -0.20 4.73
N TYR A 163 -5.10 -1.10 5.64
CA TYR A 163 -4.29 -1.51 6.77
C TYR A 163 -4.04 -3.02 6.76
N PRO A 164 -2.96 -3.51 7.38
CA PRO A 164 -2.74 -4.95 7.49
C PRO A 164 -3.85 -5.62 8.31
N LYS A 165 -4.36 -6.75 7.82
CA LYS A 165 -5.27 -7.61 8.57
C LYS A 165 -4.56 -8.20 9.78
N HIS A 166 -5.23 -8.22 10.91
CA HIS A 166 -4.76 -8.91 12.12
C HIS A 166 -5.94 -9.24 13.06
N LYS A 167 -5.69 -9.89 14.20
CA LYS A 167 -6.73 -10.39 15.11
C LYS A 167 -7.80 -9.39 15.52
N ASN A 168 -7.48 -8.11 15.65
CA ASN A 168 -8.43 -7.06 16.05
C ASN A 168 -8.97 -6.26 14.85
N PHE A 169 -8.62 -6.63 13.61
CA PHE A 169 -9.10 -5.99 12.38
C PHE A 169 -9.19 -7.04 11.27
N GLN A 170 -10.30 -7.75 11.21
CA GLN A 170 -10.54 -8.90 10.33
C GLN A 170 -11.38 -8.56 9.10
N ILE A 171 -12.30 -7.62 9.26
CA ILE A 171 -13.25 -7.17 8.23
C ILE A 171 -13.19 -5.65 8.09
N ALA A 172 -13.70 -5.12 6.99
CA ALA A 172 -13.77 -3.69 6.75
C ALA A 172 -14.62 -2.98 7.83
N LEU A 173 -14.20 -1.77 8.20
CA LEU A 173 -15.04 -0.92 9.04
C LEU A 173 -16.26 -0.42 8.24
N LYS A 174 -17.33 -0.03 8.96
CA LYS A 174 -18.37 0.77 8.34
C LYS A 174 -17.73 2.05 7.78
N PRO A 175 -18.10 2.46 6.56
CA PRO A 175 -17.46 3.60 5.94
C PRO A 175 -17.72 4.89 6.73
N PHE A 176 -16.71 5.75 6.75
CA PHE A 176 -16.87 7.11 7.25
C PHE A 176 -17.46 8.00 6.15
N GLU A 177 -18.31 8.91 6.52
CA GLU A 177 -18.91 9.88 5.61
C GLU A 177 -18.33 11.27 5.87
N PHE A 178 -17.92 11.96 4.80
CA PHE A 178 -17.45 13.34 4.94
C PHE A 178 -18.60 14.27 5.33
N LYS A 179 -18.39 15.10 6.36
CA LYS A 179 -19.33 16.18 6.70
C LYS A 179 -19.00 17.42 5.85
N LEU A 180 -19.59 17.52 4.68
CA LEU A 180 -19.38 18.64 3.75
C LEU A 180 -20.61 19.53 3.72
N HIS A 181 -20.43 20.83 4.02
CA HIS A 181 -21.55 21.79 4.11
C HIS A 181 -22.32 21.98 2.81
N ASP A 182 -21.69 21.81 1.64
CA ASP A 182 -22.28 22.14 0.34
C ASP A 182 -22.73 20.93 -0.50
N LEU A 183 -22.43 19.70 -0.07
CA LEU A 183 -22.77 18.49 -0.83
C LEU A 183 -24.25 18.08 -0.74
N LEU A 184 -25.02 18.68 0.14
CA LEU A 184 -26.46 18.49 0.21
C LEU A 184 -27.20 18.86 -1.12
N LYS A 185 -26.50 19.56 -2.02
CA LYS A 185 -27.05 19.94 -3.34
C LYS A 185 -26.83 18.90 -4.44
N THR A 186 -25.85 18.02 -4.31
CA THR A 186 -25.49 17.05 -5.36
C THR A 186 -25.99 15.64 -5.08
N GLY A 187 -26.46 15.35 -3.85
CA GLY A 187 -26.89 14.01 -3.44
C GLY A 187 -25.79 12.95 -3.39
N LEU A 188 -24.54 13.31 -3.70
CA LEU A 188 -23.39 12.43 -3.64
C LEU A 188 -22.63 12.65 -2.33
N GLN A 189 -22.54 11.61 -1.52
CA GLN A 189 -21.78 11.64 -0.27
C GLN A 189 -20.64 10.61 -0.36
N PRO A 190 -19.41 11.06 -0.71
CA PRO A 190 -18.28 10.16 -0.82
C PRO A 190 -17.92 9.56 0.53
N LYS A 191 -17.50 8.33 0.50
CA LYS A 191 -17.17 7.52 1.68
C LYS A 191 -15.68 7.27 1.77
N ILE A 192 -15.18 7.18 3.02
CA ILE A 192 -13.87 6.66 3.30
C ILE A 192 -14.03 5.22 3.77
N TRP A 193 -13.55 4.31 2.99
CA TRP A 193 -13.50 2.89 3.32
C TRP A 193 -12.20 2.58 4.05
N VAL A 194 -12.27 1.81 5.12
CA VAL A 194 -11.10 1.31 5.86
C VAL A 194 -11.12 -0.20 5.76
N ILE A 195 -10.16 -0.75 5.01
CA ILE A 195 -10.21 -2.14 4.54
C ILE A 195 -8.96 -2.90 4.97
N PRO A 196 -9.10 -4.12 5.54
CA PRO A 196 -7.96 -4.96 5.84
C PRO A 196 -7.38 -5.59 4.58
N PHE A 197 -6.05 -5.65 4.51
CA PHE A 197 -5.32 -6.42 3.53
C PHE A 197 -4.78 -7.69 4.19
N ASP A 198 -5.19 -8.84 3.69
CA ASP A 198 -4.72 -10.14 4.15
C ASP A 198 -3.37 -10.48 3.51
N LEU A 199 -2.30 -10.45 4.31
CA LEU A 199 -0.95 -10.75 3.83
C LEU A 199 -0.75 -12.22 3.50
N GLU A 200 -1.49 -13.14 4.14
CA GLU A 200 -1.40 -14.58 3.88
C GLU A 200 -2.08 -14.95 2.57
N ARG A 201 -3.25 -14.36 2.31
CA ARG A 201 -4.01 -14.58 1.08
C ARG A 201 -3.62 -13.64 -0.05
N SER A 202 -2.85 -12.58 0.27
CA SER A 202 -2.41 -11.56 -0.70
C SER A 202 -3.56 -10.78 -1.35
N GLU A 203 -4.61 -10.46 -0.59
CA GLU A 203 -5.83 -9.84 -1.11
C GLU A 203 -6.45 -8.82 -0.14
N LEU A 204 -7.20 -7.86 -0.70
CA LEU A 204 -8.11 -7.01 0.08
C LEU A 204 -9.34 -7.81 0.52
N ILE A 205 -9.75 -7.66 1.77
CA ILE A 205 -10.97 -8.28 2.30
C ILE A 205 -12.13 -7.32 2.03
N LEU A 206 -12.85 -7.57 0.95
CA LEU A 206 -13.96 -6.74 0.52
C LEU A 206 -15.33 -7.16 1.08
N ASP A 207 -15.48 -8.40 1.57
CA ASP A 207 -16.69 -8.91 2.25
C ASP A 207 -18.02 -8.46 1.58
N ASN A 208 -18.15 -8.67 0.28
CA ASN A 208 -19.26 -8.20 -0.56
C ASN A 208 -19.39 -6.68 -0.70
N LEU A 209 -18.37 -5.91 -0.34
CA LEU A 209 -18.34 -4.48 -0.62
C LEU A 209 -18.21 -4.22 -2.12
N MET A 210 -19.15 -3.47 -2.67
CA MET A 210 -19.06 -3.02 -4.06
C MET A 210 -18.28 -1.70 -4.11
N ILE A 211 -16.97 -1.80 -4.35
CA ILE A 211 -16.11 -0.64 -4.52
C ILE A 211 -15.72 -0.54 -5.99
N ALA A 212 -16.00 0.58 -6.61
CA ALA A 212 -15.77 0.79 -8.03
C ALA A 212 -14.28 0.58 -8.39
N GLY A 213 -14.04 -0.23 -9.42
CA GLY A 213 -12.68 -0.55 -9.87
C GLY A 213 -12.07 -1.81 -9.26
N LEU A 214 -12.68 -2.39 -8.21
CA LEU A 214 -12.23 -3.61 -7.54
C LEU A 214 -13.21 -4.77 -7.71
N HIS A 215 -12.67 -5.98 -7.82
CA HIS A 215 -13.45 -7.22 -7.70
C HIS A 215 -13.56 -7.64 -6.24
N SER A 216 -14.77 -8.01 -5.83
CA SER A 216 -15.05 -8.70 -4.57
C SER A 216 -14.71 -10.19 -4.68
#